data_7a582bca1f2a06fa0c7173d8cec32b0d
#
_entry.id   7a582bca1f2a06fa0c7173d8cec32b0d
#
_cell.length_a   1.000
_cell.length_b   1.000
_cell.length_c   1.000
_cell.angle_alpha   90.00
_cell.angle_beta   90.00
_cell.angle_gamma   90.00
#
_symmetry.space_group_name_H-M   'P 1'
#
loop_
_entity.id
_entity.type
_entity.pdbx_description
1 polymer ?
#
loop_
_entity_poly.entity_id
_entity_poly.type
_entity_poly.pdbx_seq_one_letter_code
_entity_poly.pdbx_strand_id
1 'polypeptide(L)'
;KDKAFDGSLTTKAGTSGSGASAQLTFTSPKIIHFNSSVRVYVYWGSANDVTMRLDGGAPITVPGNTWTTLVEGTGSFKTLTVNGVSNSAELSAIEVDGVIMQDSTTTNVDFGTTGFYLPMDGNSPIGQDKSGKGNDFTPVRFGGSVALDNPQISGARPILNTTQGGTQAG
;
A
#
# COMPACT_ATOMS: atom_id res chain seq x y z
N LYS A 1 10.91 1.58 11.82
CA LYS A 1 10.52 1.17 10.44
C LYS A 1 9.30 1.96 9.96
N ASP A 2 8.38 2.25 10.83
CA ASP A 2 7.03 2.74 10.49
C ASP A 2 7.05 4.18 9.94
N LYS A 3 8.06 4.97 10.28
CA LYS A 3 8.15 6.39 9.90
C LYS A 3 8.43 6.66 8.42
N ALA A 4 8.88 5.68 7.64
CA ALA A 4 9.04 5.82 6.19
C ALA A 4 7.74 5.54 5.42
N PHE A 5 6.69 5.09 6.13
CA PHE A 5 5.41 4.69 5.57
C PHE A 5 4.23 5.36 6.28
N ASP A 6 4.46 6.51 6.88
CA ASP A 6 3.42 7.30 7.57
C ASP A 6 2.82 8.40 6.66
N GLY A 7 3.26 8.45 5.41
CA GLY A 7 2.83 9.45 4.43
C GLY A 7 3.47 10.83 4.60
N SER A 8 4.34 11.01 5.58
CA SER A 8 5.01 12.28 5.85
C SER A 8 6.39 12.32 5.20
N LEU A 9 6.74 13.45 4.61
CA LEU A 9 8.09 13.68 4.09
C LEU A 9 9.07 14.17 5.16
N THR A 10 8.60 14.54 6.34
CA THR A 10 9.43 15.11 7.41
C THR A 10 9.80 14.10 8.49
N THR A 11 9.20 12.93 8.46
CA THR A 11 9.57 11.79 9.31
C THR A 11 10.48 10.85 8.56
N LYS A 12 11.26 10.06 9.25
CA LYS A 12 12.21 9.15 8.64
C LYS A 12 12.38 7.86 9.44
N ALA A 13 12.47 6.76 8.74
CA ALA A 13 13.04 5.52 9.26
C ALA A 13 14.55 5.56 9.06
N GLY A 14 15.29 5.18 10.06
CA GLY A 14 16.74 5.20 9.97
C GLY A 14 17.41 4.19 10.88
N THR A 15 18.67 3.94 10.60
CA THR A 15 19.58 3.23 11.48
C THR A 15 20.65 4.19 11.94
N SER A 16 20.94 4.19 13.22
CA SER A 16 22.17 4.79 13.76
C SER A 16 23.14 3.66 14.08
N GLY A 17 24.34 3.69 13.54
CA GLY A 17 25.39 2.73 13.83
C GLY A 17 26.72 3.44 13.99
N SER A 18 27.59 2.93 14.87
CA SER A 18 28.97 3.36 14.97
C SER A 18 29.78 2.53 13.99
N GLY A 19 30.10 3.07 12.82
CA GLY A 19 30.93 2.36 11.82
C GLY A 19 30.56 2.74 10.39
N ALA A 20 31.44 2.47 9.46
CA ALA A 20 31.43 3.01 8.09
C ALA A 20 30.30 2.52 7.17
N SER A 21 29.26 1.84 7.65
CA SER A 21 28.23 1.24 6.77
C SER A 21 26.88 1.08 7.47
N ALA A 22 26.21 2.18 7.80
CA ALA A 22 24.81 2.06 8.18
C ALA A 22 24.01 1.59 6.96
N GLN A 23 23.26 0.51 7.12
CA GLN A 23 22.40 -0.03 6.07
C GLN A 23 20.98 -0.24 6.61
N LEU A 24 20.01 0.21 5.85
CA LEU A 24 18.59 -0.06 6.06
C LEU A 24 18.07 -0.85 4.87
N THR A 25 17.47 -1.99 5.12
CA THR A 25 16.80 -2.77 4.07
C THR A 25 15.30 -2.84 4.36
N PHE A 26 14.53 -2.37 3.41
CA PHE A 26 13.11 -2.62 3.31
C PHE A 26 12.89 -3.85 2.43
N THR A 27 12.11 -4.80 2.92
CA THR A 27 11.68 -5.98 2.16
C THR A 27 10.16 -6.05 2.21
N SER A 28 9.54 -5.92 1.05
CA SER A 28 8.09 -6.07 0.93
C SER A 28 7.68 -7.53 1.10
N PRO A 29 6.58 -7.84 1.79
CA PRO A 29 6.04 -9.20 1.85
C PRO A 29 5.58 -9.72 0.49
N LYS A 30 5.20 -8.83 -0.42
CA LYS A 30 4.79 -9.13 -1.80
C LYS A 30 5.68 -8.40 -2.79
N ILE A 31 5.73 -8.90 -4.03
CA ILE A 31 6.35 -8.17 -5.14
C ILE A 31 5.55 -6.90 -5.39
N ILE A 32 6.22 -5.77 -5.48
CA ILE A 32 5.64 -4.47 -5.82
C ILE A 32 5.84 -4.28 -7.32
N HIS A 33 4.75 -4.15 -8.06
CA HIS A 33 4.77 -3.83 -9.48
C HIS A 33 4.61 -2.33 -9.70
N PHE A 34 5.23 -1.81 -10.75
CA PHE A 34 5.11 -0.42 -11.18
C PHE A 34 5.02 -0.32 -12.70
N ASN A 35 4.34 0.70 -13.19
CA ASN A 35 4.11 0.94 -14.63
C ASN A 35 4.71 2.25 -15.12
N SER A 36 5.19 3.09 -14.23
CA SER A 36 5.74 4.39 -14.55
C SER A 36 7.09 4.64 -13.88
N SER A 37 7.11 4.64 -12.54
CA SER A 37 8.35 4.94 -11.82
C SER A 37 8.32 4.49 -10.37
N VAL A 38 9.52 4.33 -9.81
CA VAL A 38 9.74 4.27 -8.36
C VAL A 38 10.63 5.43 -7.97
N ARG A 39 10.15 6.26 -7.05
CA ARG A 39 10.88 7.41 -6.51
C ARG A 39 11.02 7.30 -5.00
N VAL A 40 12.03 7.94 -4.46
CA VAL A 40 12.31 7.97 -3.02
C VAL A 40 12.55 9.40 -2.56
N TYR A 41 12.25 9.64 -1.29
CA TYR A 41 12.54 10.90 -0.63
C TYR A 41 13.27 10.64 0.69
N VAL A 42 14.30 11.43 0.94
CA VAL A 42 15.06 11.41 2.19
C VAL A 42 14.99 12.78 2.81
N TYR A 43 14.37 12.90 3.97
CA TYR A 43 14.41 14.14 4.75
C TYR A 43 15.72 14.22 5.51
N TRP A 44 16.46 15.27 5.27
CA TRP A 44 17.80 15.40 5.80
C TRP A 44 18.08 16.80 6.34
N GLY A 45 18.59 16.88 7.55
CA GLY A 45 18.97 18.17 8.18
C GLY A 45 20.37 18.67 7.81
N SER A 46 21.17 17.87 7.11
CA SER A 46 22.51 18.25 6.62
C SER A 46 22.89 17.42 5.41
N ALA A 47 23.64 18.01 4.50
CA ALA A 47 23.88 17.58 3.14
C ALA A 47 24.77 16.32 3.00
N ASN A 48 24.24 15.16 3.33
CA ASN A 48 24.90 13.89 3.02
C ASN A 48 24.00 13.06 2.12
N ASP A 49 24.49 12.73 0.94
CA ASP A 49 23.78 11.85 0.02
C ASP A 49 23.83 10.41 0.53
N VAL A 50 22.73 9.69 0.39
CA VAL A 50 22.71 8.23 0.60
C VAL A 50 22.74 7.53 -0.75
N THR A 51 23.07 6.24 -0.78
CA THR A 51 22.92 5.44 -1.99
C THR A 51 21.84 4.39 -1.79
N MET A 52 21.01 4.19 -2.80
CA MET A 52 19.92 3.22 -2.77
C MET A 52 20.00 2.23 -3.92
N ARG A 53 19.47 1.03 -3.68
CA ARG A 53 19.40 -0.05 -4.68
C ARG A 53 18.06 -0.74 -4.60
N LEU A 54 17.45 -1.01 -5.75
CA LEU A 54 16.31 -1.92 -5.88
C LEU A 54 16.84 -3.32 -6.21
N ASP A 55 16.41 -4.33 -5.46
CA ASP A 55 16.74 -5.76 -5.66
C ASP A 55 18.24 -6.04 -5.90
N GLY A 56 19.10 -5.31 -5.20
CA GLY A 56 20.54 -5.47 -5.33
C GLY A 56 21.14 -4.89 -6.62
N GLY A 57 20.39 -4.16 -7.39
CA GLY A 57 20.85 -3.48 -8.62
C GLY A 57 21.93 -2.43 -8.41
N ALA A 58 22.21 -1.66 -9.43
CA ALA A 58 23.22 -0.60 -9.36
C ALA A 58 22.84 0.46 -8.30
N PRO A 59 23.81 1.01 -7.56
CA PRO A 59 23.55 2.05 -6.58
C PRO A 59 23.21 3.37 -7.28
N ILE A 60 22.21 4.06 -6.74
CA ILE A 60 21.80 5.38 -7.17
C ILE A 60 22.02 6.35 -6.01
N THR A 61 22.69 7.45 -6.27
CA THR A 61 22.87 8.51 -5.27
C THR A 61 21.57 9.27 -5.10
N VAL A 62 21.12 9.40 -3.86
CA VAL A 62 19.89 10.08 -3.47
C VAL A 62 20.25 11.27 -2.59
N PRO A 63 20.17 12.49 -3.12
CA PRO A 63 20.36 13.70 -2.34
C PRO A 63 19.19 13.92 -1.37
N GLY A 64 19.48 14.57 -0.26
CA GLY A 64 18.47 14.91 0.73
C GLY A 64 17.50 15.98 0.25
N ASN A 65 16.28 15.96 0.80
CA ASN A 65 15.21 16.94 0.59
C ASN A 65 14.75 17.09 -0.87
N THR A 66 14.93 16.06 -1.65
CA THR A 66 14.52 16.02 -3.06
C THR A 66 13.99 14.62 -3.42
N TRP A 67 12.98 14.59 -4.29
CA TRP A 67 12.53 13.33 -4.89
C TRP A 67 13.55 12.84 -5.92
N THR A 68 14.02 11.61 -5.74
CA THR A 68 14.94 10.96 -6.67
C THR A 68 14.29 9.74 -7.29
N THR A 69 14.29 9.67 -8.62
CA THR A 69 13.83 8.51 -9.37
C THR A 69 14.88 7.40 -9.30
N LEU A 70 14.50 6.24 -8.81
CA LEU A 70 15.34 5.05 -8.80
C LEU A 70 15.21 4.24 -10.10
N VAL A 71 14.03 4.22 -10.67
CA VAL A 71 13.73 3.51 -11.93
C VAL A 71 12.53 4.14 -12.61
N GLU A 72 12.56 4.14 -13.94
CA GLU A 72 11.44 4.54 -14.81
C GLU A 72 11.00 3.37 -15.68
N GLY A 73 9.74 3.40 -16.12
CA GLY A 73 9.13 2.38 -16.96
C GLY A 73 8.32 1.37 -16.18
N THR A 74 8.17 0.18 -16.74
CA THR A 74 7.39 -0.92 -16.15
C THR A 74 8.33 -1.96 -15.55
N GLY A 75 8.01 -2.42 -14.37
CA GLY A 75 8.83 -3.43 -13.70
C GLY A 75 8.26 -3.88 -12.36
N SER A 76 9.13 -4.47 -11.57
CA SER A 76 8.79 -4.88 -10.22
C SER A 76 10.02 -4.89 -9.32
N PHE A 77 9.80 -4.77 -8.02
CA PHE A 77 10.85 -4.95 -7.02
C PHE A 77 10.29 -5.56 -5.73
N LYS A 78 11.16 -6.07 -4.91
CA LYS A 78 10.82 -6.63 -3.60
C LYS A 78 11.64 -6.01 -2.47
N THR A 79 12.86 -5.57 -2.76
CA THR A 79 13.77 -5.01 -1.76
C THR A 79 14.24 -3.62 -2.16
N LEU A 80 14.33 -2.74 -1.18
CA LEU A 80 15.04 -1.46 -1.28
C LEU A 80 16.11 -1.43 -0.20
N THR A 81 17.35 -1.30 -0.62
CA THR A 81 18.49 -1.16 0.29
C THR A 81 18.99 0.28 0.28
N VAL A 82 19.08 0.87 1.44
CA VAL A 82 19.65 2.21 1.67
C VAL A 82 20.99 2.03 2.34
N ASN A 83 22.05 2.53 1.72
CA ASN A 83 23.37 2.61 2.32
C ASN A 83 23.63 4.06 2.71
N GLY A 84 23.87 4.25 3.99
CA GLY A 84 24.11 5.57 4.54
C GLY A 84 25.55 6.03 4.37
N VAL A 85 25.73 7.31 4.55
CA VAL A 85 27.01 7.96 4.66
C VAL A 85 27.19 8.39 6.12
N SER A 86 28.38 8.27 6.66
CA SER A 86 28.69 8.74 8.03
C SER A 86 27.73 8.21 9.11
N ASN A 87 27.51 6.90 9.15
CA ASN A 87 26.80 6.19 10.22
C ASN A 87 25.27 6.30 10.25
N SER A 88 24.62 6.87 9.24
CA SER A 88 23.16 6.92 9.15
C SER A 88 22.68 6.47 7.79
N ALA A 89 21.76 5.51 7.75
CA ALA A 89 20.96 5.19 6.57
C ALA A 89 19.52 5.61 6.86
N GLU A 90 18.95 6.46 6.03
CA GLU A 90 17.65 7.07 6.28
C GLU A 90 16.76 7.03 5.03
N LEU A 91 15.46 6.87 5.27
CA LEU A 91 14.41 6.85 4.25
C LEU A 91 13.17 7.53 4.83
N SER A 92 12.58 8.46 4.11
CA SER A 92 11.36 9.14 4.54
C SER A 92 10.12 8.69 3.76
N ALA A 93 10.25 8.47 2.46
CA ALA A 93 9.13 7.98 1.67
C ALA A 93 9.60 7.19 0.44
N ILE A 94 8.77 6.25 0.03
CA ILE A 94 8.83 5.57 -1.26
C ILE A 94 7.56 5.93 -2.01
N GLU A 95 7.69 6.29 -3.27
CA GLU A 95 6.58 6.54 -4.17
C GLU A 95 6.63 5.55 -5.32
N VAL A 96 5.51 4.93 -5.62
CA VAL A 96 5.33 4.00 -6.74
C VAL A 96 4.21 4.55 -7.61
N ASP A 97 4.51 4.81 -8.88
CA ASP A 97 3.55 5.32 -9.86
C ASP A 97 2.80 6.59 -9.40
N GLY A 98 3.50 7.50 -8.71
CA GLY A 98 2.93 8.74 -8.19
C GLY A 98 2.19 8.60 -6.85
N VAL A 99 2.16 7.41 -6.26
CA VAL A 99 1.50 7.15 -4.97
C VAL A 99 2.53 6.88 -3.89
N ILE A 100 2.54 7.69 -2.83
CA ILE A 100 3.41 7.45 -1.67
C ILE A 100 2.92 6.20 -0.93
N MET A 101 3.82 5.25 -0.76
CA MET A 101 3.56 4.04 0.00
C MET A 101 3.33 4.37 1.48
N GLN A 102 2.27 3.82 2.04
CA GLN A 102 1.94 3.97 3.45
C GLN A 102 1.73 2.62 4.11
N ASP A 103 2.10 2.51 5.38
CA ASP A 103 1.72 1.36 6.21
C ASP A 103 0.20 1.38 6.39
N SER A 104 -0.42 0.36 5.85
CA SER A 104 -1.87 0.21 5.91
C SER A 104 -2.31 -0.27 7.30
N THR A 105 -2.25 0.60 8.29
CA THR A 105 -3.07 0.43 9.50
C THR A 105 -4.46 1.04 9.33
N THR A 106 -4.65 1.83 8.28
CA THR A 106 -5.93 2.29 7.78
C THR A 106 -5.84 2.31 6.26
N THR A 107 -6.71 1.61 5.60
CA THR A 107 -6.90 1.65 4.16
C THR A 107 -7.33 3.06 3.74
N ASN A 108 -6.38 3.96 3.62
CA ASN A 108 -6.64 5.25 2.98
C ASN A 108 -6.40 5.10 1.46
N VAL A 109 -7.09 4.13 0.89
CA VAL A 109 -7.16 4.01 -0.57
C VAL A 109 -8.03 5.14 -1.04
N ASP A 110 -7.49 6.05 -1.83
CA ASP A 110 -8.33 7.02 -2.52
C ASP A 110 -9.05 6.32 -3.68
N PHE A 111 -10.31 6.04 -3.45
CA PHE A 111 -11.17 5.41 -4.46
C PHE A 111 -11.64 6.38 -5.54
N GLY A 112 -11.20 7.64 -5.51
CA GLY A 112 -11.72 8.68 -6.40
C GLY A 112 -13.21 8.97 -6.13
N THR A 113 -13.83 9.78 -6.98
CA THR A 113 -15.25 10.16 -6.81
C THR A 113 -16.23 9.04 -7.12
N THR A 114 -15.87 8.15 -8.05
CA THR A 114 -16.73 7.06 -8.53
C THR A 114 -16.29 5.68 -8.04
N GLY A 115 -15.20 5.63 -7.28
CA GLY A 115 -14.68 4.38 -6.71
C GLY A 115 -15.52 3.93 -5.52
N PHE A 116 -15.45 2.64 -5.23
CA PHE A 116 -16.18 2.02 -4.12
C PHE A 116 -15.31 0.95 -3.44
N TYR A 117 -15.68 0.61 -2.22
CA TYR A 117 -15.10 -0.50 -1.48
C TYR A 117 -16.20 -1.34 -0.84
N LEU A 118 -16.34 -2.58 -1.30
CA LEU A 118 -17.25 -3.58 -0.73
C LEU A 118 -16.43 -4.61 0.04
N PRO A 119 -16.42 -4.58 1.38
CA PRO A 119 -15.56 -5.47 2.18
C PRO A 119 -15.96 -6.94 2.10
N MET A 120 -17.21 -7.24 1.85
CA MET A 120 -17.76 -8.62 1.84
C MET A 120 -17.42 -9.38 3.12
N ASP A 121 -17.37 -8.69 4.24
CA ASP A 121 -16.93 -9.21 5.54
C ASP A 121 -18.08 -9.64 6.44
N GLY A 122 -19.29 -9.49 5.95
CA GLY A 122 -20.50 -9.85 6.66
C GLY A 122 -20.98 -8.85 7.70
N ASN A 123 -20.27 -7.77 7.88
CA ASN A 123 -20.59 -6.75 8.88
C ASN A 123 -21.37 -5.56 8.29
N SER A 124 -21.67 -5.62 7.02
CA SER A 124 -22.33 -4.54 6.28
C SER A 124 -23.40 -5.12 5.37
N PRO A 125 -24.44 -4.35 5.03
CA PRO A 125 -25.36 -4.74 3.97
C PRO A 125 -24.65 -4.99 2.64
N ILE A 126 -25.14 -5.97 1.90
CA ILE A 126 -24.65 -6.21 0.53
C ILE A 126 -24.79 -4.93 -0.28
N GLY A 127 -23.71 -4.54 -0.92
CA GLY A 127 -23.66 -3.33 -1.76
C GLY A 127 -23.36 -2.04 -1.00
N GLN A 128 -23.20 -2.07 0.32
CA GLN A 128 -22.80 -0.86 1.04
C GLN A 128 -21.34 -0.50 0.76
N ASP A 129 -21.14 0.69 0.21
CA ASP A 129 -19.81 1.24 -0.01
C ASP A 129 -19.17 1.72 1.29
N LYS A 130 -18.01 1.16 1.62
CA LYS A 130 -17.20 1.54 2.78
C LYS A 130 -16.00 2.44 2.40
N SER A 131 -15.93 2.90 1.17
CA SER A 131 -14.88 3.82 0.73
C SER A 131 -15.03 5.23 1.31
N GLY A 132 -16.19 5.56 1.87
CA GLY A 132 -16.55 6.92 2.30
C GLY A 132 -17.01 7.83 1.17
N LYS A 133 -17.17 7.32 -0.07
CA LYS A 133 -17.65 8.08 -1.22
C LYS A 133 -19.17 8.02 -1.39
N GLY A 134 -19.84 7.06 -0.73
CA GLY A 134 -21.29 6.90 -0.77
C GLY A 134 -21.83 6.30 -2.07
N ASN A 135 -20.98 5.56 -2.78
CA ASN A 135 -21.37 4.89 -4.03
C ASN A 135 -21.99 3.52 -3.74
N ASP A 136 -23.09 3.53 -3.00
CA ASP A 136 -23.81 2.32 -2.62
C ASP A 136 -24.47 1.64 -3.83
N PHE A 137 -24.47 0.32 -3.83
CA PHE A 137 -25.16 -0.50 -4.84
C PHE A 137 -26.46 -1.03 -4.27
N THR A 138 -27.52 -0.89 -5.03
CA THR A 138 -28.81 -1.48 -4.68
C THR A 138 -28.84 -2.94 -5.11
N PRO A 139 -28.93 -3.89 -4.18
CA PRO A 139 -29.05 -5.32 -4.54
C PRO A 139 -30.39 -5.56 -5.25
N VAL A 140 -30.34 -6.21 -6.41
CA VAL A 140 -31.55 -6.56 -7.18
C VAL A 140 -31.56 -8.06 -7.41
N ARG A 141 -32.68 -8.70 -7.06
CA ARG A 141 -32.92 -10.13 -7.24
C ARG A 141 -31.89 -11.00 -6.52
N PHE A 142 -31.39 -10.53 -5.38
CA PHE A 142 -30.66 -11.37 -4.46
C PHE A 142 -31.64 -12.25 -3.69
N GLY A 143 -31.35 -13.54 -3.62
CA GLY A 143 -32.05 -14.43 -2.71
C GLY A 143 -31.48 -14.31 -1.30
N GLY A 144 -32.30 -14.51 -0.29
CA GLY A 144 -31.88 -14.44 1.10
C GLY A 144 -31.87 -13.04 1.69
N SER A 145 -31.13 -12.83 2.77
CA SER A 145 -31.02 -11.54 3.43
C SER A 145 -29.92 -10.71 2.79
N VAL A 146 -30.25 -9.46 2.47
CA VAL A 146 -29.29 -8.46 1.99
C VAL A 146 -28.75 -7.58 3.13
N ALA A 147 -29.20 -7.81 4.35
CA ALA A 147 -28.79 -7.01 5.51
C ALA A 147 -27.34 -7.25 5.91
N LEU A 148 -26.82 -8.44 5.63
CA LEU A 148 -25.43 -8.80 5.85
C LEU A 148 -24.89 -9.51 4.62
N ASP A 149 -23.64 -9.28 4.31
CA ASP A 149 -22.97 -9.82 3.12
C ASP A 149 -22.14 -11.08 3.42
N ASN A 150 -22.30 -11.65 4.60
CA ASN A 150 -21.58 -12.87 4.96
C ASN A 150 -22.48 -14.12 4.97
N PRO A 151 -21.88 -15.29 4.84
CA PRO A 151 -22.54 -16.53 5.17
C PRO A 151 -22.69 -16.62 6.70
N GLN A 152 -23.91 -16.53 7.16
CA GLN A 152 -24.27 -16.84 8.54
C GLN A 152 -24.08 -18.32 8.84
N ILE A 153 -23.85 -18.64 10.11
CA ILE A 153 -23.78 -20.04 10.60
C ILE A 153 -25.01 -20.86 10.16
N SER A 154 -26.12 -20.20 10.02
CA SER A 154 -27.40 -20.80 9.62
C SER A 154 -27.81 -20.45 8.19
N GLY A 155 -26.87 -20.30 7.29
CA GLY A 155 -27.22 -20.38 5.91
C GLY A 155 -27.15 -19.16 5.02
N ALA A 156 -26.88 -17.96 5.47
CA ALA A 156 -26.52 -16.95 4.50
C ALA A 156 -25.19 -17.39 3.89
N ARG A 157 -25.23 -17.72 2.65
CA ARG A 157 -24.06 -18.19 1.94
C ARG A 157 -23.58 -17.11 1.02
N PRO A 158 -22.28 -17.09 0.65
CA PRO A 158 -21.80 -16.17 -0.36
C PRO A 158 -22.71 -16.21 -1.58
N ILE A 159 -22.73 -15.12 -2.26
CA ILE A 159 -23.45 -14.88 -3.52
C ILE A 159 -23.40 -16.05 -4.50
N LEU A 160 -22.36 -16.86 -4.43
CA LEU A 160 -22.22 -18.06 -5.24
C LEU A 160 -23.28 -19.13 -4.96
N ASN A 161 -24.02 -19.02 -3.87
CA ASN A 161 -25.14 -19.87 -3.63
C ASN A 161 -26.41 -19.32 -4.29
N THR A 162 -26.31 -19.06 -5.54
CA THR A 162 -27.44 -18.68 -6.38
C THR A 162 -28.53 -19.74 -6.40
N THR A 163 -28.14 -20.96 -6.13
CA THR A 163 -29.11 -22.07 -6.04
C THR A 163 -30.11 -21.86 -4.91
N GLN A 164 -29.66 -21.39 -3.77
CA GLN A 164 -30.59 -21.04 -2.69
C GLN A 164 -31.33 -19.74 -2.96
N GLY A 165 -30.68 -18.80 -3.61
CA GLY A 165 -31.33 -17.56 -4.01
C GLY A 165 -32.28 -17.74 -5.18
N GLY A 166 -31.97 -18.63 -6.09
CA GLY A 166 -32.68 -18.79 -7.35
C GLY A 166 -33.62 -19.98 -7.44
N THR A 167 -33.33 -21.03 -6.74
CA THR A 167 -34.09 -22.30 -6.90
C THR A 167 -34.92 -22.66 -5.70
N GLN A 168 -34.87 -21.89 -4.66
CA GLN A 168 -35.71 -22.12 -3.48
C GLN A 168 -37.15 -21.63 -3.64
N ALA A 169 -37.55 -21.42 -4.84
CA ALA A 169 -38.96 -21.22 -5.20
C ALA A 169 -39.66 -22.53 -5.52
N GLY A 170 -39.29 -23.59 -4.84
CA GLY A 170 -39.96 -24.85 -4.92
C GLY A 170 -40.59 -25.22 -3.58
#